data_65569cbac4823611e1c3115ff3b206f5
#
_entry.id   65569cbac4823611e1c3115ff3b206f5
#
_cell.length_a   1.000
_cell.length_b   1.000
_cell.length_c   1.000
_cell.angle_alpha   90.00
_cell.angle_beta   90.00
_cell.angle_gamma   90.00
#
_symmetry.space_group_name_H-M   'P 1'
#
loop_
_entity.id
_entity.type
_entity.pdbx_description
1 polymer ?
#
loop_
_entity_poly.entity_id
_entity_poly.type
_entity_poly.pdbx_seq_one_letter_code
_entity_poly.pdbx_strand_id
1 'polypeptide(L)'
;MFPDYNSPDLHLAHPTPEEKLATWNLNYEEWGKALSKSDYLHREQYLASVPLTSDDGMTYWCLVDKSAPPNNREIYASCESLRKKAFISKEGKVEEVIIHSIGSVFCPPKNRGRKYASRMMTDLGNILKTWQLDPNIPGRQKTPASILFSDIGKKFYANHGWHPFPSSHISLPPLPNPADSPSSHLTTLLKEEDLPPLCDLDTTYIRQVLSRANDHKAHIALLPDYPTIQWHHLRENVMSVSIFGRAPEIKGALVGSPGSRVWAYWTRGYYGPVDSPSSGNCLHILRLVLEDESNSAANAEKLEAVLREAQREASEWKMNEVQFWNPTALVEDLLNRSELGEKGIHRKVEREEESVASLMWYGEGEGTVEEVEWWGNEKYGWC
;
A
#
# COMPACT_ATOMS: atom_id res chain seq x y z
N MET A 1 35.95 -11.32 -5.38
CA MET A 1 35.89 -10.03 -6.13
C MET A 1 34.42 -9.77 -6.43
N PHE A 2 33.92 -8.52 -6.31
CA PHE A 2 32.52 -8.23 -6.67
C PHE A 2 32.40 -8.19 -8.20
N PRO A 3 31.40 -8.84 -8.80
CA PRO A 3 31.17 -8.74 -10.25
C PRO A 3 30.74 -7.32 -10.65
N ASP A 4 31.01 -6.95 -11.90
CA ASP A 4 30.43 -5.74 -12.46
C ASP A 4 28.91 -5.87 -12.53
N TYR A 5 28.17 -4.80 -12.24
CA TYR A 5 26.71 -4.83 -12.24
C TYR A 5 26.11 -5.14 -13.62
N ASN A 6 26.83 -4.87 -14.70
CA ASN A 6 26.46 -5.22 -16.06
C ASN A 6 26.88 -6.64 -16.46
N SER A 7 27.54 -7.40 -15.57
CA SER A 7 27.94 -8.76 -15.90
C SER A 7 26.78 -9.57 -16.43
N PRO A 8 26.95 -10.30 -17.56
CA PRO A 8 25.92 -11.21 -18.07
C PRO A 8 25.69 -12.40 -17.14
N ASP A 9 26.60 -12.65 -16.19
CA ASP A 9 26.47 -13.72 -15.21
C ASP A 9 25.51 -13.36 -14.06
N LEU A 10 25.21 -12.07 -13.86
CA LEU A 10 24.18 -11.64 -12.93
C LEU A 10 22.79 -11.82 -13.53
N HIS A 11 21.86 -12.36 -12.75
CA HIS A 11 20.46 -12.53 -13.12
C HIS A 11 19.54 -12.49 -11.92
N LEU A 12 18.24 -12.25 -12.16
CA LEU A 12 17.20 -12.45 -11.16
C LEU A 12 16.87 -13.93 -11.05
N ALA A 13 16.81 -14.41 -9.82
CA ALA A 13 16.40 -15.75 -9.45
C ALA A 13 15.42 -15.71 -8.28
N HIS A 14 14.70 -16.80 -8.08
CA HIS A 14 13.92 -17.01 -6.86
C HIS A 14 14.82 -17.55 -5.75
N PRO A 15 14.76 -16.99 -4.55
CA PRO A 15 15.54 -17.49 -3.42
C PRO A 15 15.01 -18.85 -2.95
N THR A 16 15.90 -19.68 -2.45
CA THR A 16 15.53 -20.86 -1.65
C THR A 16 14.90 -20.43 -0.31
N PRO A 17 14.27 -21.34 0.45
CA PRO A 17 13.78 -21.03 1.78
C PRO A 17 14.88 -20.47 2.70
N GLU A 18 16.10 -21.00 2.63
CA GLU A 18 17.27 -20.56 3.41
C GLU A 18 17.73 -19.17 2.97
N GLU A 19 17.80 -18.92 1.67
CA GLU A 19 18.15 -17.62 1.11
C GLU A 19 17.09 -16.56 1.45
N LYS A 20 15.81 -16.92 1.41
CA LYS A 20 14.71 -16.04 1.82
C LYS A 20 14.83 -15.68 3.30
N LEU A 21 15.08 -16.64 4.17
CA LEU A 21 15.32 -16.38 5.58
C LEU A 21 16.55 -15.47 5.79
N ALA A 22 17.61 -15.65 5.00
CA ALA A 22 18.80 -14.79 5.05
C ALA A 22 18.46 -13.35 4.64
N THR A 23 17.64 -13.12 3.60
CA THR A 23 17.20 -11.77 3.22
C THR A 23 16.35 -11.11 4.29
N TRP A 24 15.39 -11.81 4.90
CA TRP A 24 14.61 -11.29 6.01
C TRP A 24 15.47 -10.90 7.21
N ASN A 25 16.49 -11.71 7.53
CA ASN A 25 17.45 -11.38 8.59
C ASN A 25 18.20 -10.07 8.33
N LEU A 26 18.54 -9.77 7.08
CA LEU A 26 19.19 -8.52 6.69
C LEU A 26 18.21 -7.34 6.72
N ASN A 27 16.97 -7.55 6.32
CA ASN A 27 15.92 -6.54 6.27
C ASN A 27 15.45 -6.08 7.67
N TYR A 28 15.68 -6.91 8.70
CA TYR A 28 15.28 -6.61 10.09
C TYR A 28 15.81 -5.26 10.58
N GLU A 29 17.05 -4.91 10.27
CA GLU A 29 17.66 -3.64 10.71
C GLU A 29 16.94 -2.41 10.15
N GLU A 30 16.30 -2.52 9.00
CA GLU A 30 15.54 -1.42 8.38
C GLU A 30 14.07 -1.41 8.82
N TRP A 31 13.39 -2.57 8.79
CA TRP A 31 11.93 -2.66 8.94
C TRP A 31 11.45 -3.42 10.18
N GLY A 32 12.35 -3.87 11.05
CA GLY A 32 12.02 -4.64 12.24
C GLY A 32 12.02 -3.87 13.56
N LYS A 33 12.28 -2.57 13.56
CA LYS A 33 12.59 -1.76 14.77
C LYS A 33 11.52 -1.79 15.86
N ALA A 34 10.27 -2.07 15.52
CA ALA A 34 9.16 -2.17 16.48
C ALA A 34 9.04 -3.55 17.15
N LEU A 35 9.75 -4.56 16.67
CA LEU A 35 9.62 -5.96 17.09
C LEU A 35 10.97 -6.53 17.54
N SER A 36 10.93 -7.63 18.31
CA SER A 36 12.10 -8.48 18.44
C SER A 36 12.43 -9.12 17.09
N LYS A 37 13.69 -9.55 16.92
CA LYS A 37 14.10 -10.21 15.67
C LYS A 37 13.31 -11.49 15.40
N SER A 38 12.99 -12.27 16.43
CA SER A 38 12.18 -13.48 16.31
C SER A 38 10.75 -13.16 15.87
N ASP A 39 10.12 -12.12 16.45
CA ASP A 39 8.76 -11.71 16.08
C ASP A 39 8.70 -11.13 14.67
N TYR A 40 9.74 -10.38 14.26
CA TYR A 40 9.88 -9.91 12.91
C TYR A 40 9.94 -11.07 11.90
N LEU A 41 10.81 -12.05 12.13
CA LEU A 41 10.92 -13.23 11.24
C LEU A 41 9.63 -14.06 11.21
N HIS A 42 8.96 -14.18 12.36
CA HIS A 42 7.64 -14.82 12.43
C HIS A 42 6.60 -14.07 11.59
N ARG A 43 6.57 -12.73 11.66
CA ARG A 43 5.69 -11.89 10.83
C ARG A 43 5.93 -12.12 9.35
N GLU A 44 7.18 -12.09 8.89
CA GLU A 44 7.52 -12.29 7.47
C GLU A 44 7.08 -13.68 6.99
N GLN A 45 7.36 -14.70 7.79
CA GLN A 45 6.95 -16.07 7.47
C GLN A 45 5.42 -16.22 7.43
N TYR A 46 4.70 -15.62 8.36
CA TYR A 46 3.24 -15.65 8.41
C TYR A 46 2.65 -14.94 7.19
N LEU A 47 3.09 -13.73 6.89
CA LEU A 47 2.60 -12.93 5.77
C LEU A 47 2.91 -13.55 4.39
N ALA A 48 3.87 -14.44 4.31
CA ALA A 48 4.17 -15.18 3.08
C ALA A 48 3.12 -16.27 2.75
N SER A 49 2.15 -16.53 3.62
CA SER A 49 1.18 -17.64 3.51
C SER A 49 -0.28 -17.24 3.71
N VAL A 50 -0.57 -15.94 3.74
CA VAL A 50 -1.95 -15.42 3.90
C VAL A 50 -2.65 -15.30 2.53
N PRO A 51 -3.99 -15.09 2.47
CA PRO A 51 -4.75 -15.15 1.23
C PRO A 51 -4.21 -14.34 0.05
N LEU A 52 -3.73 -13.11 0.28
CA LEU A 52 -3.16 -12.28 -0.79
C LEU A 52 -1.86 -12.85 -1.35
N THR A 53 -1.06 -13.51 -0.54
CA THR A 53 0.32 -13.93 -0.85
C THR A 53 0.45 -15.41 -1.17
N SER A 54 -0.56 -16.23 -0.83
CA SER A 54 -0.64 -17.63 -1.21
C SER A 54 -0.83 -17.80 -2.74
N ASP A 55 -0.73 -19.01 -3.22
CA ASP A 55 -0.95 -19.37 -4.64
C ASP A 55 -0.17 -18.46 -5.61
N ASP A 56 1.12 -18.27 -5.34
CA ASP A 56 2.01 -17.38 -6.07
C ASP A 56 1.58 -15.90 -6.04
N GLY A 57 0.75 -15.49 -5.08
CA GLY A 57 0.38 -14.10 -4.87
C GLY A 57 1.56 -13.20 -4.53
N MET A 58 2.58 -13.75 -3.86
CA MET A 58 3.86 -13.07 -3.60
C MET A 58 5.02 -13.82 -4.25
N THR A 59 5.84 -13.11 -5.00
CA THR A 59 7.06 -13.62 -5.60
C THR A 59 8.27 -12.94 -5.00
N TYR A 60 9.26 -13.72 -4.57
CA TYR A 60 10.54 -13.23 -4.05
C TYR A 60 11.60 -13.26 -5.15
N TRP A 61 12.41 -12.21 -5.21
CA TRP A 61 13.45 -12.02 -6.21
C TRP A 61 14.79 -11.73 -5.55
N CYS A 62 15.85 -12.31 -6.08
CA CYS A 62 17.22 -12.00 -5.69
C CYS A 62 18.13 -11.88 -6.92
N LEU A 63 18.97 -10.85 -6.92
CA LEU A 63 20.04 -10.69 -7.89
C LEU A 63 21.24 -11.51 -7.45
N VAL A 64 21.63 -12.49 -8.25
CA VAL A 64 22.68 -13.48 -7.93
C VAL A 64 23.56 -13.78 -9.13
N ASP A 65 24.70 -14.44 -8.89
CA ASP A 65 25.59 -14.95 -9.94
C ASP A 65 25.13 -16.34 -10.37
N LYS A 66 24.96 -16.55 -11.68
CA LYS A 66 24.58 -17.85 -12.30
C LYS A 66 25.57 -18.97 -12.03
N SER A 67 26.85 -18.63 -11.87
CA SER A 67 27.91 -19.63 -11.68
C SER A 67 27.89 -20.27 -10.30
N ALA A 68 27.26 -19.63 -9.31
CA ALA A 68 27.19 -20.11 -7.95
C ALA A 68 25.85 -20.86 -7.69
N PRO A 69 25.91 -22.06 -7.07
CA PRO A 69 24.70 -22.82 -6.78
C PRO A 69 23.86 -22.18 -5.68
N PRO A 70 22.52 -22.43 -5.66
CA PRO A 70 21.64 -22.00 -4.56
C PRO A 70 22.20 -22.35 -3.19
N ASN A 71 21.97 -21.50 -2.19
CA ASN A 71 22.48 -21.55 -0.81
C ASN A 71 23.99 -21.30 -0.65
N ASN A 72 24.75 -21.24 -1.76
CA ASN A 72 26.19 -20.90 -1.75
C ASN A 72 26.51 -19.69 -2.65
N ARG A 73 25.50 -18.93 -3.05
CA ARG A 73 25.64 -17.72 -3.88
C ARG A 73 25.42 -16.45 -3.05
N GLU A 74 26.15 -15.41 -3.42
CA GLU A 74 25.92 -14.08 -2.84
C GLU A 74 24.62 -13.47 -3.37
N ILE A 75 23.78 -12.93 -2.46
CA ILE A 75 22.61 -12.13 -2.82
C ILE A 75 23.06 -10.66 -2.84
N TYR A 76 23.12 -10.09 -4.04
CA TYR A 76 23.60 -8.72 -4.26
C TYR A 76 22.51 -7.67 -3.98
N ALA A 77 21.27 -8.00 -4.30
CA ALA A 77 20.07 -7.24 -3.98
C ALA A 77 18.87 -8.18 -3.95
N SER A 78 17.80 -7.79 -3.26
CA SER A 78 16.56 -8.55 -3.18
C SER A 78 15.34 -7.64 -3.18
N CYS A 79 14.19 -8.16 -3.59
CA CYS A 79 12.89 -7.52 -3.45
C CYS A 79 11.77 -8.57 -3.52
N GLU A 80 10.55 -8.12 -3.39
CA GLU A 80 9.36 -8.94 -3.57
C GLU A 80 8.36 -8.22 -4.48
N SER A 81 7.47 -8.99 -5.11
CA SER A 81 6.36 -8.46 -5.88
C SER A 81 5.07 -9.17 -5.50
N LEU A 82 4.01 -8.40 -5.26
CA LEU A 82 2.68 -8.90 -4.95
C LEU A 82 1.78 -8.73 -6.17
N ARG A 83 1.13 -9.83 -6.58
CA ARG A 83 0.11 -9.81 -7.61
C ARG A 83 -1.18 -9.25 -7.04
N LYS A 84 -1.65 -8.13 -7.58
CA LYS A 84 -2.88 -7.47 -7.17
C LYS A 84 -3.85 -7.34 -8.35
N LYS A 85 -5.14 -7.35 -8.05
CA LYS A 85 -6.17 -7.06 -9.04
C LYS A 85 -6.27 -5.57 -9.25
N ALA A 86 -6.57 -5.16 -10.48
CA ALA A 86 -6.78 -3.77 -10.85
C ALA A 86 -7.84 -3.67 -11.96
N PHE A 87 -8.43 -2.50 -12.10
CA PHE A 87 -9.13 -2.12 -13.32
C PHE A 87 -8.25 -1.21 -14.15
N ILE A 88 -8.33 -1.39 -15.46
CA ILE A 88 -7.87 -0.42 -16.44
C ILE A 88 -9.07 0.07 -17.26
N SER A 89 -9.12 1.36 -17.56
CA SER A 89 -10.13 1.91 -18.42
C SER A 89 -9.52 2.84 -19.47
N LYS A 90 -9.99 2.73 -20.70
CA LYS A 90 -9.73 3.68 -21.78
C LYS A 90 -11.05 3.97 -22.46
N GLU A 91 -11.41 5.26 -22.58
CA GLU A 91 -12.67 5.70 -23.18
C GLU A 91 -13.91 5.03 -22.53
N GLY A 92 -13.89 4.86 -21.21
CA GLY A 92 -14.98 4.24 -20.45
C GLY A 92 -15.10 2.71 -20.54
N LYS A 93 -14.24 2.06 -21.33
CA LYS A 93 -14.19 0.59 -21.41
C LYS A 93 -13.31 0.04 -20.27
N VAL A 94 -13.95 -0.55 -19.26
CA VAL A 94 -13.28 -1.08 -18.06
C VAL A 94 -12.97 -2.56 -18.20
N GLU A 95 -11.72 -2.92 -18.03
CA GLU A 95 -11.22 -4.31 -18.03
C GLU A 95 -10.56 -4.63 -16.68
N GLU A 96 -10.77 -5.86 -16.20
CA GLU A 96 -10.06 -6.38 -15.03
C GLU A 96 -8.72 -6.97 -15.45
N VAL A 97 -7.67 -6.58 -14.75
CA VAL A 97 -6.30 -6.95 -15.04
C VAL A 97 -5.55 -7.31 -13.75
N ILE A 98 -4.38 -7.90 -13.87
CA ILE A 98 -3.43 -8.01 -12.78
C ILE A 98 -2.32 -6.97 -12.94
N ILE A 99 -1.81 -6.49 -11.82
CA ILE A 99 -0.59 -5.69 -11.74
C ILE A 99 0.29 -6.22 -10.62
N HIS A 100 1.56 -5.81 -10.60
CA HIS A 100 2.49 -6.18 -9.54
C HIS A 100 2.87 -4.95 -8.72
N SER A 101 2.70 -5.05 -7.39
CA SER A 101 3.20 -4.07 -6.43
C SER A 101 4.54 -4.56 -5.89
N ILE A 102 5.57 -3.72 -5.96
CA ILE A 102 6.94 -4.08 -5.57
C ILE A 102 7.21 -3.55 -4.18
N GLY A 103 7.68 -4.42 -3.29
CA GLY A 103 8.07 -4.09 -1.93
C GLY A 103 9.45 -4.62 -1.55
N SER A 104 9.89 -4.26 -0.36
CA SER A 104 11.10 -4.78 0.29
C SER A 104 12.37 -4.71 -0.58
N VAL A 105 12.52 -3.65 -1.39
CA VAL A 105 13.71 -3.44 -2.23
C VAL A 105 14.91 -3.18 -1.34
N PHE A 106 15.82 -4.13 -1.26
CA PHE A 106 16.97 -4.08 -0.36
C PHE A 106 18.28 -4.40 -1.06
N CYS A 107 19.32 -3.63 -0.74
CA CYS A 107 20.69 -3.91 -1.13
C CYS A 107 21.54 -3.98 0.15
N PRO A 108 22.17 -5.13 0.46
CA PRO A 108 23.01 -5.28 1.64
C PRO A 108 24.06 -4.17 1.74
N PRO A 109 24.36 -3.62 2.94
CA PRO A 109 25.29 -2.50 3.09
C PRO A 109 26.64 -2.71 2.39
N LYS A 110 27.21 -3.92 2.44
CA LYS A 110 28.47 -4.29 1.78
C LYS A 110 28.43 -4.20 0.24
N ASN A 111 27.19 -4.21 -0.34
CA ASN A 111 26.95 -4.22 -1.79
C ASN A 111 26.51 -2.84 -2.30
N ARG A 112 26.21 -1.88 -1.41
CA ARG A 112 25.76 -0.52 -1.79
C ARG A 112 26.84 0.23 -2.58
N GLY A 113 26.40 1.19 -3.40
CA GLY A 113 27.28 1.98 -4.28
C GLY A 113 27.76 1.24 -5.54
N ARG A 114 27.40 -0.03 -5.75
CA ARG A 114 27.81 -0.88 -6.89
C ARG A 114 26.75 -1.04 -7.96
N LYS A 115 25.64 -0.30 -7.91
CA LYS A 115 24.51 -0.32 -8.85
C LYS A 115 23.73 -1.65 -8.94
N TYR A 116 23.85 -2.57 -7.96
CA TYR A 116 23.14 -3.83 -7.99
C TYR A 116 21.62 -3.65 -7.87
N ALA A 117 21.16 -2.72 -7.00
CA ALA A 117 19.74 -2.39 -6.94
C ALA A 117 19.23 -1.82 -8.28
N SER A 118 20.00 -0.97 -8.96
CA SER A 118 19.66 -0.46 -10.29
C SER A 118 19.52 -1.59 -11.31
N ARG A 119 20.46 -2.52 -11.33
CA ARG A 119 20.40 -3.69 -12.22
C ARG A 119 19.17 -4.54 -11.93
N MET A 120 18.93 -4.85 -10.65
CA MET A 120 17.76 -5.61 -10.22
C MET A 120 16.46 -4.96 -10.68
N MET A 121 16.28 -3.65 -10.46
CA MET A 121 15.05 -2.96 -10.85
C MET A 121 14.86 -2.93 -12.37
N THR A 122 15.91 -2.72 -13.14
CA THR A 122 15.82 -2.77 -14.62
C THR A 122 15.38 -4.16 -15.10
N ASP A 123 16.01 -5.22 -14.59
CA ASP A 123 15.66 -6.61 -14.96
C ASP A 123 14.24 -6.95 -14.52
N LEU A 124 13.84 -6.56 -13.31
CA LEU A 124 12.51 -6.80 -12.76
C LEU A 124 11.42 -6.12 -13.58
N GLY A 125 11.60 -4.84 -13.93
CA GLY A 125 10.64 -4.12 -14.76
C GLY A 125 10.37 -4.80 -16.10
N ASN A 126 11.41 -5.42 -16.70
CA ASN A 126 11.26 -6.18 -17.92
C ASN A 126 10.52 -7.51 -17.71
N ILE A 127 10.79 -8.21 -16.61
CA ILE A 127 10.15 -9.50 -16.29
C ILE A 127 8.67 -9.29 -15.97
N LEU A 128 8.33 -8.29 -15.16
CA LEU A 128 6.96 -8.06 -14.70
C LEU A 128 5.97 -7.74 -15.82
N LYS A 129 6.43 -7.33 -16.99
CA LYS A 129 5.56 -7.09 -18.16
C LYS A 129 4.70 -8.30 -18.52
N THR A 130 5.23 -9.51 -18.31
CA THR A 130 4.58 -10.76 -18.71
C THR A 130 4.48 -11.77 -17.57
N TRP A 131 4.96 -11.42 -16.39
CA TRP A 131 4.98 -12.33 -15.24
C TRP A 131 3.57 -12.74 -14.82
N GLN A 132 3.36 -14.04 -14.60
CA GLN A 132 2.08 -14.62 -14.18
C GLN A 132 0.91 -14.38 -15.15
N LEU A 133 1.19 -14.11 -16.43
CA LEU A 133 0.18 -14.04 -17.47
C LEU A 133 0.14 -15.35 -18.25
N ASP A 134 -1.07 -15.77 -18.62
CA ASP A 134 -1.23 -16.89 -19.54
C ASP A 134 -1.10 -16.39 -20.99
N PRO A 135 -0.05 -16.78 -21.72
CA PRO A 135 0.18 -16.32 -23.09
C PRO A 135 -0.91 -16.81 -24.08
N ASN A 136 -1.71 -17.80 -23.69
CA ASN A 136 -2.77 -18.37 -24.54
C ASN A 136 -4.08 -17.57 -24.45
N ILE A 137 -4.21 -16.62 -23.51
CA ILE A 137 -5.39 -15.77 -23.39
C ILE A 137 -5.22 -14.53 -24.29
N PRO A 138 -6.01 -14.41 -25.40
CA PRO A 138 -5.95 -13.23 -26.25
C PRO A 138 -6.20 -11.93 -25.47
N GLY A 139 -5.41 -10.88 -25.75
CA GLY A 139 -5.52 -9.57 -25.10
C GLY A 139 -4.88 -9.49 -23.70
N ARG A 140 -4.41 -10.59 -23.12
CA ARG A 140 -3.73 -10.62 -21.82
C ARG A 140 -2.24 -10.99 -21.93
N GLN A 141 -1.59 -10.48 -22.96
CA GLN A 141 -0.17 -10.77 -23.22
C GLN A 141 0.79 -9.90 -22.41
N LYS A 142 0.30 -8.81 -21.81
CA LYS A 142 1.07 -7.90 -20.94
C LYS A 142 0.20 -7.40 -19.81
N THR A 143 0.76 -7.26 -18.62
CA THR A 143 0.13 -6.46 -17.57
C THR A 143 0.22 -4.97 -17.97
N PRO A 144 -0.75 -4.13 -17.61
CA PRO A 144 -0.71 -2.71 -17.98
C PRO A 144 0.38 -1.94 -17.23
N ALA A 145 0.67 -2.32 -15.99
CA ALA A 145 1.59 -1.58 -15.13
C ALA A 145 2.18 -2.44 -14.02
N SER A 146 3.24 -1.94 -13.39
CA SER A 146 3.67 -2.29 -12.05
C SER A 146 3.85 -1.03 -11.21
N ILE A 147 3.71 -1.16 -9.89
CA ILE A 147 3.76 -0.05 -8.96
C ILE A 147 4.73 -0.30 -7.82
N LEU A 148 5.15 0.77 -7.17
CA LEU A 148 5.86 0.75 -5.90
C LEU A 148 5.60 2.05 -5.13
N PHE A 149 5.98 2.05 -3.85
CA PHE A 149 5.96 3.23 -3.01
C PHE A 149 7.38 3.49 -2.50
N SER A 150 7.99 4.56 -3.00
CA SER A 150 9.42 4.84 -2.77
C SER A 150 9.66 5.51 -1.43
N ASP A 151 10.58 4.96 -0.62
CA ASP A 151 11.10 5.57 0.60
C ASP A 151 12.48 6.23 0.40
N ILE A 152 12.88 6.42 -0.86
CA ILE A 152 14.14 7.08 -1.25
C ILE A 152 13.90 8.21 -2.26
N GLY A 153 12.73 8.82 -2.23
CA GLY A 153 12.32 9.92 -3.08
C GLY A 153 12.00 9.52 -4.52
N LYS A 154 11.87 10.52 -5.37
CA LYS A 154 11.29 10.41 -6.72
C LYS A 154 12.28 9.93 -7.80
N LYS A 155 13.60 10.08 -7.59
CA LYS A 155 14.59 10.00 -8.69
C LYS A 155 15.04 8.58 -9.03
N PHE A 156 15.33 7.77 -8.00
CA PHE A 156 15.93 6.45 -8.22
C PHE A 156 15.05 5.58 -9.10
N TYR A 157 13.78 5.41 -8.72
CA TYR A 157 12.86 4.54 -9.45
C TYR A 157 12.42 5.13 -10.80
N ALA A 158 12.32 6.46 -10.91
CA ALA A 158 12.05 7.11 -12.19
C ALA A 158 13.12 6.82 -13.24
N ASN A 159 14.39 6.75 -12.85
CA ASN A 159 15.50 6.34 -13.73
C ASN A 159 15.39 4.89 -14.23
N HIS A 160 14.48 4.09 -13.66
CA HIS A 160 14.22 2.71 -14.03
C HIS A 160 12.81 2.51 -14.59
N GLY A 161 12.08 3.60 -14.88
CA GLY A 161 10.77 3.60 -15.54
C GLY A 161 9.56 3.66 -14.60
N TRP A 162 9.74 3.70 -13.27
CA TRP A 162 8.64 3.97 -12.33
C TRP A 162 8.52 5.47 -12.09
N HIS A 163 7.67 6.13 -12.87
CA HIS A 163 7.42 7.57 -12.76
C HIS A 163 6.66 7.90 -11.48
N PRO A 164 7.02 8.98 -10.75
CA PRO A 164 6.33 9.38 -9.53
C PRO A 164 4.95 9.96 -9.85
N PHE A 165 3.98 9.61 -9.01
CA PHE A 165 2.61 10.14 -9.02
C PHE A 165 2.37 11.05 -7.81
N PRO A 166 1.33 11.92 -7.85
CA PRO A 166 0.98 12.78 -6.72
C PRO A 166 0.87 11.96 -5.44
N SER A 167 1.52 12.42 -4.39
CA SER A 167 1.62 11.71 -3.12
C SER A 167 1.49 12.70 -1.98
N SER A 168 0.30 12.78 -1.39
CA SER A 168 0.02 13.62 -0.25
C SER A 168 -0.70 12.82 0.84
N HIS A 169 -0.86 13.38 2.03
CA HIS A 169 -1.76 12.86 3.04
C HIS A 169 -2.31 13.97 3.92
N ILE A 170 -3.47 13.72 4.50
CA ILE A 170 -3.97 14.45 5.66
C ILE A 170 -3.45 13.76 6.91
N SER A 171 -2.89 14.53 7.82
CA SER A 171 -2.47 14.10 9.16
C SER A 171 -3.41 14.68 10.22
N LEU A 172 -3.89 13.82 11.13
CA LEU A 172 -4.72 14.17 12.27
C LEU A 172 -4.05 13.65 13.56
N PRO A 173 -4.05 14.39 14.66
CA PRO A 173 -3.57 13.87 15.94
C PRO A 173 -4.53 12.81 16.49
N PRO A 174 -4.07 11.88 17.34
CA PRO A 174 -4.95 11.05 18.15
C PRO A 174 -5.84 11.90 19.05
N LEU A 175 -7.00 11.37 19.50
CA LEU A 175 -7.82 12.08 20.50
C LEU A 175 -7.05 12.22 21.82
N PRO A 176 -6.95 13.42 22.41
CA PRO A 176 -6.22 13.63 23.65
C PRO A 176 -6.82 12.84 24.83
N ASN A 177 -8.14 12.77 24.88
CA ASN A 177 -8.89 12.02 25.89
C ASN A 177 -10.13 11.38 25.25
N PRO A 178 -10.06 10.10 24.85
CA PRO A 178 -11.18 9.41 24.22
C PRO A 178 -12.48 9.40 25.03
N ALA A 179 -12.38 9.48 26.37
CA ALA A 179 -13.54 9.48 27.26
C ALA A 179 -14.37 10.77 27.15
N ASP A 180 -13.74 11.90 26.78
CA ASP A 180 -14.41 13.20 26.65
C ASP A 180 -15.15 13.38 25.30
N SER A 181 -14.95 12.46 24.39
CA SER A 181 -15.60 12.45 23.08
C SER A 181 -16.27 11.10 22.87
N PRO A 182 -17.47 10.86 23.39
CA PRO A 182 -18.16 9.60 23.19
C PRO A 182 -18.38 9.34 21.69
N SER A 183 -18.32 8.06 21.30
CA SER A 183 -18.65 7.66 19.94
C SER A 183 -20.04 8.15 19.57
N SER A 184 -20.18 8.63 18.34
CA SER A 184 -21.50 9.06 17.85
C SER A 184 -22.43 7.84 17.83
N HIS A 185 -23.66 7.99 18.35
CA HIS A 185 -24.69 6.95 18.29
C HIS A 185 -25.06 6.54 16.84
N LEU A 186 -24.61 7.32 15.86
CA LEU A 186 -24.83 7.08 14.44
C LEU A 186 -23.69 6.28 13.79
N THR A 187 -22.59 6.02 14.52
CA THR A 187 -21.41 5.35 13.99
C THR A 187 -21.48 3.85 14.27
N THR A 188 -21.35 3.04 13.23
CA THR A 188 -21.15 1.59 13.32
C THR A 188 -19.66 1.32 13.25
N LEU A 189 -19.11 0.70 14.30
CA LEU A 189 -17.73 0.21 14.30
C LEU A 189 -17.66 -1.08 13.47
N LEU A 190 -16.73 -1.14 12.54
CA LEU A 190 -16.55 -2.28 11.65
C LEU A 190 -15.52 -3.25 12.20
N LYS A 191 -15.85 -4.53 12.19
CA LYS A 191 -14.94 -5.64 12.45
C LYS A 191 -14.55 -6.34 11.16
N GLU A 192 -13.63 -7.29 11.24
CA GLU A 192 -13.13 -8.02 10.07
C GLU A 192 -14.24 -8.68 9.25
N GLU A 193 -15.25 -9.26 9.90
CA GLU A 193 -16.40 -9.92 9.27
C GLU A 193 -17.33 -8.99 8.50
N ASP A 194 -17.30 -7.68 8.79
CA ASP A 194 -18.14 -6.67 8.14
C ASP A 194 -17.54 -6.17 6.80
N LEU A 195 -16.25 -6.43 6.55
CA LEU A 195 -15.51 -5.82 5.44
C LEU A 195 -15.78 -6.44 4.07
N PRO A 196 -15.92 -7.76 3.90
CA PRO A 196 -16.07 -8.35 2.57
C PRO A 196 -17.18 -7.71 1.72
N PRO A 197 -18.44 -7.52 2.21
CA PRO A 197 -19.48 -6.90 1.41
C PRO A 197 -19.22 -5.41 1.09
N LEU A 198 -18.49 -4.70 1.94
CA LEU A 198 -18.09 -3.31 1.69
C LEU A 198 -16.98 -3.22 0.65
N CYS A 199 -16.02 -4.15 0.65
CA CYS A 199 -14.99 -4.24 -0.40
C CYS A 199 -15.61 -4.54 -1.77
N ASP A 200 -16.58 -5.44 -1.85
CA ASP A 200 -17.29 -5.77 -3.09
C ASP A 200 -18.08 -4.56 -3.61
N LEU A 201 -18.73 -3.82 -2.72
CA LEU A 201 -19.46 -2.61 -3.06
C LEU A 201 -18.52 -1.52 -3.58
N ASP A 202 -17.38 -1.28 -2.90
CA ASP A 202 -16.39 -0.30 -3.31
C ASP A 202 -15.80 -0.65 -4.70
N THR A 203 -15.47 -1.93 -4.92
CA THR A 203 -15.06 -2.43 -6.25
C THR A 203 -16.08 -2.10 -7.33
N THR A 204 -17.36 -2.21 -7.01
CA THR A 204 -18.46 -1.85 -7.93
C THR A 204 -18.48 -0.35 -8.22
N TYR A 205 -18.28 0.49 -7.20
CA TYR A 205 -18.20 1.94 -7.38
C TYR A 205 -16.99 2.35 -8.22
N ILE A 206 -15.83 1.79 -7.96
CA ILE A 206 -14.63 2.04 -8.78
C ILE A 206 -14.91 1.73 -10.25
N ARG A 207 -15.51 0.57 -10.53
CA ARG A 207 -15.90 0.21 -11.92
C ARG A 207 -16.83 1.24 -12.54
N GLN A 208 -17.82 1.72 -11.78
CA GLN A 208 -18.76 2.74 -12.25
C GLN A 208 -18.07 4.07 -12.54
N VAL A 209 -17.18 4.53 -11.67
CA VAL A 209 -16.41 5.76 -11.86
C VAL A 209 -15.56 5.64 -13.13
N LEU A 210 -14.78 4.57 -13.27
CA LEU A 210 -13.92 4.36 -14.42
C LEU A 210 -14.70 4.21 -15.73
N SER A 211 -15.94 3.68 -15.70
CA SER A 211 -16.80 3.58 -16.89
C SER A 211 -17.32 4.92 -17.38
N ARG A 212 -17.25 5.96 -16.56
CA ARG A 212 -17.65 7.33 -16.91
C ARG A 212 -16.49 8.20 -17.37
N ALA A 213 -15.26 7.71 -17.24
CA ALA A 213 -14.07 8.43 -17.68
C ALA A 213 -14.15 8.67 -19.20
N ASN A 214 -14.08 9.92 -19.61
CA ASN A 214 -14.28 10.37 -20.99
C ASN A 214 -13.16 11.35 -21.42
N ASP A 215 -11.96 11.07 -21.01
CA ASP A 215 -10.76 11.77 -21.43
C ASP A 215 -9.85 10.83 -22.24
N HIS A 216 -8.71 11.35 -22.69
CA HIS A 216 -7.77 10.57 -23.51
C HIS A 216 -6.77 9.76 -22.69
N LYS A 217 -6.82 9.85 -21.35
CA LYS A 217 -5.91 9.13 -20.46
C LYS A 217 -6.28 7.66 -20.35
N ALA A 218 -5.30 6.85 -20.05
CA ALA A 218 -5.56 5.53 -19.47
C ALA A 218 -5.82 5.69 -17.98
N HIS A 219 -6.92 5.12 -17.49
CA HIS A 219 -7.24 5.13 -16.06
C HIS A 219 -6.89 3.77 -15.46
N ILE A 220 -6.17 3.77 -14.35
CA ILE A 220 -5.84 2.56 -13.59
C ILE A 220 -6.29 2.71 -12.14
N ALA A 221 -6.89 1.67 -11.58
CA ALA A 221 -7.23 1.59 -10.16
C ALA A 221 -6.91 0.20 -9.62
N LEU A 222 -6.14 0.14 -8.54
CA LEU A 222 -6.04 -1.11 -7.76
C LEU A 222 -7.41 -1.39 -7.14
N LEU A 223 -7.72 -2.68 -6.99
CA LEU A 223 -8.95 -3.06 -6.31
C LEU A 223 -8.70 -3.16 -4.80
N PRO A 224 -9.51 -2.47 -3.97
CA PRO A 224 -9.52 -2.65 -2.53
C PRO A 224 -10.31 -3.92 -2.17
N ASP A 225 -9.96 -5.04 -2.85
CA ASP A 225 -10.60 -6.31 -2.59
C ASP A 225 -10.25 -6.83 -1.19
N TYR A 226 -11.10 -7.69 -0.65
CA TYR A 226 -10.95 -8.14 0.72
C TYR A 226 -9.58 -8.76 1.02
N PRO A 227 -8.98 -9.62 0.16
CA PRO A 227 -7.62 -10.13 0.41
C PRO A 227 -6.56 -9.03 0.53
N THR A 228 -6.67 -7.96 -0.27
CA THR A 228 -5.75 -6.80 -0.20
C THR A 228 -5.91 -6.05 1.13
N ILE A 229 -7.14 -5.75 1.56
CA ILE A 229 -7.41 -5.10 2.85
C ILE A 229 -7.00 -6.01 4.01
N GLN A 230 -7.37 -7.29 3.95
CA GLN A 230 -7.07 -8.29 4.97
C GLN A 230 -5.56 -8.45 5.21
N TRP A 231 -4.73 -8.36 4.17
CA TRP A 231 -3.27 -8.45 4.32
C TRP A 231 -2.73 -7.41 5.32
N HIS A 232 -3.22 -6.17 5.24
CA HIS A 232 -2.85 -5.12 6.19
C HIS A 232 -3.31 -5.44 7.62
N HIS A 233 -4.51 -5.99 7.78
CA HIS A 233 -5.05 -6.38 9.09
C HIS A 233 -4.30 -7.57 9.68
N LEU A 234 -3.94 -8.55 8.88
CA LEU A 234 -3.14 -9.69 9.33
C LEU A 234 -1.74 -9.25 9.78
N ARG A 235 -1.13 -8.30 9.05
CA ARG A 235 0.13 -7.68 9.44
C ARG A 235 0.02 -6.93 10.77
N GLU A 236 -0.99 -6.08 10.93
CA GLU A 236 -1.20 -5.35 12.20
C GLU A 236 -1.51 -6.31 13.36
N ASN A 237 -2.29 -7.38 13.13
CA ASN A 237 -2.63 -8.35 14.17
C ASN A 237 -1.39 -9.02 14.75
N VAL A 238 -0.49 -9.54 13.90
CA VAL A 238 0.78 -10.14 14.36
C VAL A 238 1.61 -9.13 15.15
N MET A 239 1.75 -7.91 14.64
CA MET A 239 2.53 -6.88 15.32
C MET A 239 1.89 -6.47 16.65
N SER A 240 0.57 -6.25 16.68
CA SER A 240 -0.14 -5.85 17.89
C SER A 240 -0.12 -6.94 18.98
N VAL A 241 -0.24 -8.22 18.59
CA VAL A 241 -0.10 -9.34 19.53
C VAL A 241 1.31 -9.38 20.13
N SER A 242 2.35 -9.20 19.33
CA SER A 242 3.74 -9.15 19.82
C SER A 242 3.99 -7.97 20.77
N ILE A 243 3.38 -6.81 20.51
CA ILE A 243 3.64 -5.57 21.27
C ILE A 243 2.73 -5.46 22.50
N PHE A 244 1.43 -5.83 22.39
CA PHE A 244 0.40 -5.58 23.40
C PHE A 244 -0.23 -6.86 23.96
N GLY A 245 0.09 -8.05 23.44
CA GLY A 245 -0.55 -9.30 23.80
C GLY A 245 -1.98 -9.48 23.29
N ARG A 246 -2.48 -8.55 22.46
CA ARG A 246 -3.83 -8.57 21.88
C ARG A 246 -3.87 -7.99 20.49
N ALA A 247 -4.81 -8.43 19.65
CA ALA A 247 -5.06 -7.86 18.32
C ALA A 247 -6.20 -6.81 18.37
N PRO A 248 -6.18 -5.79 17.49
CA PRO A 248 -7.30 -4.87 17.35
C PRO A 248 -8.53 -5.55 16.74
N GLU A 249 -9.70 -5.37 17.37
CA GLU A 249 -10.96 -5.87 16.81
C GLU A 249 -11.57 -4.90 15.80
N ILE A 250 -11.46 -3.59 16.05
CA ILE A 250 -12.07 -2.55 15.22
C ILE A 250 -11.15 -2.25 14.05
N LYS A 251 -11.68 -2.44 12.84
CA LYS A 251 -10.98 -2.29 11.56
C LYS A 251 -11.43 -1.09 10.75
N GLY A 252 -12.49 -0.43 11.20
CA GLY A 252 -13.09 0.69 10.47
C GLY A 252 -14.28 1.29 11.18
N ALA A 253 -14.91 2.25 10.52
CA ALA A 253 -16.17 2.83 10.94
C ALA A 253 -17.03 3.19 9.74
N LEU A 254 -18.36 3.16 9.93
CA LEU A 254 -19.38 3.46 8.94
C LEU A 254 -20.45 4.35 9.55
N VAL A 255 -20.88 5.38 8.81
CA VAL A 255 -21.99 6.28 9.16
C VAL A 255 -22.96 6.41 8.00
N GLY A 256 -24.25 6.39 8.29
CA GLY A 256 -25.33 6.60 7.31
C GLY A 256 -26.02 5.33 6.84
N SER A 257 -27.03 5.52 6.00
CA SER A 257 -27.84 4.44 5.41
C SER A 257 -27.39 4.13 3.99
N PRO A 258 -27.66 2.92 3.45
CA PRO A 258 -27.34 2.57 2.07
C PRO A 258 -27.71 3.66 1.06
N GLY A 259 -26.80 4.00 0.16
CA GLY A 259 -26.88 5.09 -0.81
C GLY A 259 -26.40 6.44 -0.31
N SER A 260 -26.09 6.56 1.00
CA SER A 260 -25.55 7.80 1.58
C SER A 260 -24.53 7.52 2.71
N ARG A 261 -23.93 6.33 2.71
CA ARG A 261 -22.93 5.96 3.70
C ARG A 261 -21.59 6.66 3.44
N VAL A 262 -20.88 6.92 4.54
CA VAL A 262 -19.44 7.20 4.55
C VAL A 262 -18.78 6.16 5.43
N TRP A 263 -17.74 5.50 4.91
CA TRP A 263 -16.98 4.53 5.71
C TRP A 263 -15.51 4.55 5.39
N ALA A 264 -14.72 4.10 6.34
CA ALA A 264 -13.28 3.87 6.16
C ALA A 264 -12.84 2.58 6.84
N TYR A 265 -11.82 1.94 6.26
CA TYR A 265 -11.02 0.90 6.91
C TYR A 265 -9.65 1.46 7.25
N TRP A 266 -9.02 0.94 8.30
CA TRP A 266 -7.70 1.38 8.73
C TRP A 266 -6.84 0.25 9.25
N THR A 267 -5.55 0.48 9.28
CA THR A 267 -4.54 -0.40 9.89
C THR A 267 -3.57 0.40 10.75
N ARG A 268 -2.95 -0.26 11.71
CA ARG A 268 -1.94 0.34 12.59
C ARG A 268 -0.56 -0.07 12.13
N GLY A 269 0.25 0.92 11.76
CA GLY A 269 1.66 0.76 11.43
C GLY A 269 2.55 1.04 12.62
N TYR A 270 3.33 0.06 13.05
CA TYR A 270 4.34 0.22 14.10
C TYR A 270 5.73 0.22 13.47
N TYR A 271 6.42 1.35 13.57
CA TYR A 271 7.72 1.59 12.97
C TYR A 271 8.84 1.75 14.01
N GLY A 272 8.46 1.91 15.28
CA GLY A 272 9.37 2.04 16.41
C GLY A 272 8.68 1.79 17.75
N PRO A 273 9.38 2.04 18.87
CA PRO A 273 8.83 1.84 20.21
C PRO A 273 7.54 2.64 20.46
N VAL A 274 6.53 2.00 21.03
CA VAL A 274 5.17 2.59 21.19
C VAL A 274 5.11 3.77 22.17
N ASP A 275 6.05 3.89 23.06
CA ASP A 275 6.12 5.02 24.03
C ASP A 275 7.00 6.18 23.53
N SER A 276 7.51 6.10 22.28
CA SER A 276 8.31 7.17 21.69
C SER A 276 7.45 8.09 20.82
N PRO A 277 7.41 9.40 21.10
CA PRO A 277 6.70 10.37 20.26
C PRO A 277 7.25 10.49 18.83
N SER A 278 8.49 10.04 18.61
CA SER A 278 9.18 10.09 17.32
C SER A 278 9.24 8.73 16.63
N SER A 279 8.45 7.74 17.06
CA SER A 279 8.48 6.40 16.47
C SER A 279 7.90 6.34 15.07
N GLY A 280 7.10 7.34 14.67
CA GLY A 280 6.36 7.36 13.40
C GLY A 280 5.19 6.38 13.37
N ASN A 281 4.82 5.77 14.51
CA ASN A 281 3.69 4.85 14.58
C ASN A 281 2.39 5.55 14.15
N CYS A 282 1.69 4.98 13.18
CA CYS A 282 0.60 5.67 12.51
C CYS A 282 -0.60 4.76 12.29
N LEU A 283 -1.80 5.27 12.56
CA LEU A 283 -3.03 4.67 12.06
C LEU A 283 -3.24 5.15 10.63
N HIS A 284 -3.09 4.25 9.68
CA HIS A 284 -3.33 4.55 8.28
C HIS A 284 -4.77 4.20 7.90
N ILE A 285 -5.53 5.18 7.45
CA ILE A 285 -6.77 4.92 6.73
C ILE A 285 -6.37 4.27 5.40
N LEU A 286 -6.74 3.02 5.23
CA LEU A 286 -6.45 2.22 4.04
C LEU A 286 -7.28 2.73 2.86
N ARG A 287 -8.57 2.94 3.11
CA ARG A 287 -9.54 3.38 2.12
C ARG A 287 -10.67 4.17 2.78
N LEU A 288 -11.10 5.26 2.12
CA LEU A 288 -12.27 6.06 2.50
C LEU A 288 -13.24 6.08 1.32
N VAL A 289 -14.52 5.79 1.58
CA VAL A 289 -15.58 5.76 0.56
C VAL A 289 -16.76 6.64 0.97
N LEU A 290 -17.24 7.42 0.02
CA LEU A 290 -18.47 8.20 0.09
C LEU A 290 -19.44 7.66 -0.98
N GLU A 291 -20.62 7.14 -0.58
CA GLU A 291 -21.65 6.70 -1.54
C GLU A 291 -22.33 7.87 -2.24
N ASP A 292 -22.51 8.96 -1.51
CA ASP A 292 -23.03 10.22 -2.03
C ASP A 292 -21.88 11.23 -2.14
N GLU A 293 -21.47 11.54 -3.36
CA GLU A 293 -20.40 12.48 -3.67
C GLU A 293 -20.85 13.96 -3.63
N SER A 294 -21.97 14.26 -2.96
CA SER A 294 -22.41 15.65 -2.78
C SER A 294 -21.54 16.39 -1.75
N ASN A 295 -21.17 17.64 -2.06
CA ASN A 295 -20.50 18.54 -1.14
C ASN A 295 -21.51 19.15 -0.17
N SER A 296 -22.03 18.35 0.77
CA SER A 296 -23.08 18.71 1.71
C SER A 296 -22.59 18.73 3.16
N ALA A 297 -23.27 19.51 4.01
CA ALA A 297 -23.01 19.53 5.45
C ALA A 297 -23.21 18.13 6.09
N ALA A 298 -24.22 17.40 5.63
CA ALA A 298 -24.48 16.04 6.12
C ALA A 298 -23.32 15.07 5.83
N ASN A 299 -22.68 15.17 4.66
CA ASN A 299 -21.51 14.34 4.34
C ASN A 299 -20.27 14.81 5.10
N ALA A 300 -20.12 16.11 5.39
CA ALA A 300 -19.05 16.62 6.25
C ALA A 300 -19.17 16.06 7.69
N GLU A 301 -20.39 16.05 8.26
CA GLU A 301 -20.66 15.47 9.58
C GLU A 301 -20.38 13.96 9.63
N LYS A 302 -20.77 13.21 8.60
CA LYS A 302 -20.47 11.76 8.51
C LYS A 302 -18.98 11.49 8.38
N LEU A 303 -18.28 12.24 7.52
CA LEU A 303 -16.83 12.14 7.36
C LEU A 303 -16.12 12.43 8.71
N GLU A 304 -16.51 13.50 9.39
CA GLU A 304 -15.98 13.82 10.70
C GLU A 304 -16.19 12.69 11.70
N ALA A 305 -17.39 12.12 11.78
CA ALA A 305 -17.68 11.03 12.70
C ALA A 305 -16.78 9.80 12.44
N VAL A 306 -16.54 9.43 11.18
CA VAL A 306 -15.62 8.35 10.80
C VAL A 306 -14.18 8.68 11.22
N LEU A 307 -13.70 9.91 10.94
CA LEU A 307 -12.34 10.34 11.29
C LEU A 307 -12.14 10.43 12.82
N ARG A 308 -13.16 10.82 13.58
CA ARG A 308 -13.12 10.82 15.05
C ARG A 308 -12.92 9.42 15.61
N GLU A 309 -13.55 8.39 15.03
CA GLU A 309 -13.31 7.01 15.44
C GLU A 309 -11.89 6.55 15.11
N ALA A 310 -11.34 6.93 13.95
CA ALA A 310 -9.95 6.67 13.63
C ALA A 310 -8.98 7.34 14.63
N GLN A 311 -9.26 8.59 15.05
CA GLN A 311 -8.48 9.29 16.09
C GLN A 311 -8.58 8.60 17.45
N ARG A 312 -9.76 8.04 17.80
CA ARG A 312 -10.00 7.27 19.04
C ARG A 312 -9.15 6.00 19.03
N GLU A 313 -9.22 5.23 17.96
CA GLU A 313 -8.42 4.02 17.78
C GLU A 313 -6.91 4.31 17.78
N ALA A 314 -6.50 5.43 17.18
CA ALA A 314 -5.11 5.88 17.23
C ALA A 314 -4.64 6.13 18.67
N SER A 315 -5.48 6.74 19.49
CA SER A 315 -5.19 6.97 20.92
C SER A 315 -5.12 5.65 21.70
N GLU A 316 -6.11 4.76 21.53
CA GLU A 316 -6.17 3.45 22.20
C GLU A 316 -4.93 2.60 21.91
N TRP A 317 -4.40 2.66 20.69
CA TRP A 317 -3.28 1.85 20.21
C TRP A 317 -1.95 2.59 20.18
N LYS A 318 -1.84 3.73 20.89
CA LYS A 318 -0.61 4.53 21.04
C LYS A 318 0.02 4.94 19.72
N MET A 319 -0.80 5.32 18.74
CA MET A 319 -0.32 5.89 17.48
C MET A 319 0.07 7.35 17.69
N ASN A 320 1.05 7.83 16.92
CA ASN A 320 1.45 9.25 16.94
C ASN A 320 0.51 10.11 16.11
N GLU A 321 -0.13 9.55 15.09
CA GLU A 321 -1.06 10.24 14.21
C GLU A 321 -2.00 9.28 13.46
N VAL A 322 -3.03 9.85 12.83
CA VAL A 322 -3.86 9.23 11.79
C VAL A 322 -3.47 9.81 10.46
N GLN A 323 -3.20 8.99 9.46
CA GLN A 323 -2.93 9.41 8.09
C GLN A 323 -3.99 8.92 7.13
N PHE A 324 -4.39 9.80 6.23
CA PHE A 324 -5.25 9.49 5.10
C PHE A 324 -4.57 9.96 3.81
N TRP A 325 -4.25 9.01 2.90
CA TRP A 325 -3.46 9.29 1.71
C TRP A 325 -4.31 9.78 0.54
N ASN A 326 -3.77 10.75 -0.18
CA ASN A 326 -4.28 11.30 -1.44
C ASN A 326 -5.79 11.61 -1.40
N PRO A 327 -6.24 12.49 -0.49
CA PRO A 327 -7.65 12.90 -0.43
C PRO A 327 -8.08 13.49 -1.77
N THR A 328 -9.31 13.16 -2.20
CA THR A 328 -9.92 13.86 -3.33
C THR A 328 -10.27 15.30 -2.94
N ALA A 329 -10.41 16.18 -3.94
CA ALA A 329 -10.84 17.56 -3.69
C ALA A 329 -12.16 17.64 -2.90
N LEU A 330 -13.12 16.74 -3.19
CA LEU A 330 -14.36 16.64 -2.43
C LEU A 330 -14.10 16.33 -0.94
N VAL A 331 -13.23 15.38 -0.64
CA VAL A 331 -12.92 15.00 0.76
C VAL A 331 -12.21 16.15 1.47
N GLU A 332 -11.31 16.87 0.81
CA GLU A 332 -10.67 18.07 1.37
C GLU A 332 -11.71 19.17 1.67
N ASP A 333 -12.65 19.42 0.77
CA ASP A 333 -13.73 20.39 0.96
C ASP A 333 -14.65 20.01 2.13
N LEU A 334 -15.05 18.73 2.21
CA LEU A 334 -15.88 18.22 3.31
C LEU A 334 -15.14 18.31 4.65
N LEU A 335 -13.87 17.96 4.68
CA LEU A 335 -13.03 18.06 5.88
C LEU A 335 -12.91 19.51 6.34
N ASN A 336 -12.69 20.47 5.43
CA ASN A 336 -12.60 21.88 5.75
C ASN A 336 -13.92 22.45 6.29
N ARG A 337 -15.08 21.88 5.92
CA ARG A 337 -16.40 22.22 6.44
C ARG A 337 -16.73 21.60 7.79
N SER A 338 -16.04 20.52 8.14
CA SER A 338 -16.26 19.83 9.40
C SER A 338 -15.68 20.60 10.58
N GLU A 339 -16.06 20.25 11.80
CA GLU A 339 -15.50 20.85 13.01
C GLU A 339 -13.98 20.62 13.12
N LEU A 340 -13.47 19.50 12.57
CA LEU A 340 -12.02 19.23 12.48
C LEU A 340 -11.31 20.29 11.64
N GLY A 341 -11.91 20.68 10.52
CA GLY A 341 -11.39 21.73 9.64
C GLY A 341 -11.50 23.12 10.25
N GLU A 342 -12.67 23.47 10.78
CA GLU A 342 -12.90 24.76 11.44
C GLU A 342 -11.95 25.02 12.61
N LYS A 343 -11.58 23.97 13.36
CA LYS A 343 -10.62 24.06 14.46
C LYS A 343 -9.17 23.95 14.02
N GLY A 344 -8.88 23.75 12.73
CA GLY A 344 -7.52 23.62 12.20
C GLY A 344 -6.77 22.40 12.77
N ILE A 345 -7.49 21.30 13.06
CA ILE A 345 -6.91 20.11 13.71
C ILE A 345 -6.11 19.26 12.73
N HIS A 346 -6.36 19.38 11.45
CA HIS A 346 -5.69 18.62 10.40
C HIS A 346 -4.58 19.41 9.69
N ARG A 347 -3.65 18.72 9.08
CA ARG A 347 -2.68 19.32 8.15
C ARG A 347 -2.54 18.44 6.89
N LYS A 348 -2.36 19.10 5.76
CA LYS A 348 -1.99 18.44 4.50
C LYS A 348 -0.47 18.40 4.38
N VAL A 349 0.08 17.27 4.00
CA VAL A 349 1.51 17.02 3.81
C VAL A 349 1.74 16.47 2.43
N GLU A 350 2.62 17.10 1.64
CA GLU A 350 3.12 16.55 0.38
C GLU A 350 4.31 15.62 0.68
N ARG A 351 4.24 14.39 0.16
CA ARG A 351 5.31 13.40 0.34
C ARG A 351 6.32 13.49 -0.81
N GLU A 352 7.53 13.88 -0.47
CA GLU A 352 8.61 14.05 -1.45
C GLU A 352 9.65 12.92 -1.40
N GLU A 353 9.80 12.29 -0.23
CA GLU A 353 10.88 11.33 0.04
C GLU A 353 10.35 9.96 0.49
N GLU A 354 9.26 9.93 1.27
CA GLU A 354 8.72 8.69 1.86
C GLU A 354 7.39 8.30 1.23
N SER A 355 7.24 7.01 0.94
CA SER A 355 6.04 6.38 0.38
C SER A 355 5.51 7.11 -0.86
N VAL A 356 6.43 7.54 -1.74
CA VAL A 356 6.09 8.22 -2.99
C VAL A 356 5.56 7.17 -3.97
N ALA A 357 4.27 7.26 -4.31
CA ALA A 357 3.65 6.38 -5.28
C ALA A 357 4.33 6.51 -6.64
N SER A 358 4.75 5.39 -7.22
CA SER A 358 5.46 5.36 -8.50
C SER A 358 4.94 4.21 -9.36
N LEU A 359 4.76 4.47 -10.66
CA LEU A 359 4.16 3.55 -11.61
C LEU A 359 5.04 3.41 -12.85
N MET A 360 5.30 2.15 -13.25
CA MET A 360 5.86 1.83 -14.56
C MET A 360 4.72 1.36 -15.46
N TRP A 361 4.53 2.08 -16.54
CA TRP A 361 3.51 1.78 -17.55
C TRP A 361 4.06 0.83 -18.62
N TYR A 362 3.28 -0.15 -19.03
CA TYR A 362 3.65 -1.12 -20.08
C TYR A 362 2.79 -0.99 -21.35
N GLY A 363 1.86 -0.01 -21.35
CA GLY A 363 1.06 0.34 -22.52
C GLY A 363 1.83 1.26 -23.48
N GLU A 364 1.08 1.98 -24.31
CA GLU A 364 1.61 3.01 -25.19
C GLU A 364 1.96 4.26 -24.36
N GLY A 365 3.00 4.99 -24.76
CA GLY A 365 3.49 6.18 -24.07
C GLY A 365 4.50 5.87 -22.96
N GLU A 366 4.82 6.89 -22.16
CA GLU A 366 5.79 6.82 -21.06
C GLU A 366 5.14 6.52 -19.71
N GLY A 367 3.80 6.65 -19.60
CA GLY A 367 3.04 6.41 -18.39
C GLY A 367 3.20 7.51 -17.34
N THR A 368 3.36 8.74 -17.81
CA THR A 368 3.42 9.91 -16.93
C THR A 368 2.02 10.30 -16.46
N VAL A 369 1.94 11.24 -15.52
CA VAL A 369 0.66 11.74 -14.97
C VAL A 369 -0.20 12.47 -16.03
N GLU A 370 0.39 12.86 -17.14
CA GLU A 370 -0.32 13.44 -18.27
C GLU A 370 -1.04 12.37 -19.11
N GLU A 371 -0.53 11.13 -19.11
CA GLU A 371 -1.01 10.03 -19.94
C GLU A 371 -1.84 9.02 -19.15
N VAL A 372 -1.55 8.87 -17.86
CA VAL A 372 -2.19 7.88 -16.96
C VAL A 372 -2.77 8.58 -15.73
N GLU A 373 -4.03 8.28 -15.44
CA GLU A 373 -4.69 8.65 -14.20
C GLU A 373 -4.70 7.44 -13.24
N TRP A 374 -4.00 7.55 -12.11
CA TRP A 374 -4.04 6.52 -11.07
C TRP A 374 -5.11 6.88 -10.05
N TRP A 375 -6.29 6.28 -10.23
CA TRP A 375 -7.46 6.50 -9.39
C TRP A 375 -7.36 5.67 -8.10
N GLY A 376 -7.77 6.25 -6.97
CA GLY A 376 -7.76 5.57 -5.67
C GLY A 376 -6.35 5.21 -5.20
N ASN A 377 -5.35 6.07 -5.46
CA ASN A 377 -3.98 5.91 -4.99
C ASN A 377 -3.89 6.14 -3.47
N GLU A 378 -4.52 5.24 -2.70
CA GLU A 378 -4.60 5.29 -1.24
C GLU A 378 -3.71 4.21 -0.60
N LYS A 379 -3.63 4.20 0.74
CA LYS A 379 -2.71 3.33 1.50
C LYS A 379 -2.92 1.84 1.28
N TYR A 380 -4.12 1.37 0.92
CA TYR A 380 -4.35 -0.05 0.65
C TYR A 380 -3.52 -0.60 -0.51
N GLY A 381 -3.09 0.27 -1.43
CA GLY A 381 -2.20 -0.11 -2.53
C GLY A 381 -0.78 -0.46 -2.09
N TRP A 382 -0.33 0.07 -0.96
CA TRP A 382 1.00 -0.17 -0.39
C TRP A 382 1.18 -1.63 0.03
N CYS A 383 2.45 -2.13 0.03
CA CYS A 383 2.84 -3.47 0.48
C CYS A 383 4.20 -3.47 1.19
#